data_10b41d705c25ccf84674fd43a49ce2d1
#
_entry.id   10b41d705c25ccf84674fd43a49ce2d1
#
_cell.length_a   1.000
_cell.length_b   1.000
_cell.length_c   1.000
_cell.angle_alpha   90.00
_cell.angle_beta   90.00
_cell.angle_gamma   90.00
#
_symmetry.space_group_name_H-M   'P 1'
#
loop_
_entity.id
_entity.type
_entity.pdbx_description
1 polymer ?
#
loop_
_entity_poly.entity_id
_entity_poly.type
_entity_poly.pdbx_seq_one_letter_code
_entity_poly.pdbx_strand_id
1 'polypeptide(L)'
;MMKREYLNENVYEALQRRLKFLFEEFDNIFVSFSGGKDSGLLLNLVLDFQKAHYPDKRIGVFHQDFEAQYSATTEYVERTFARIEKDVEPYWVCLPMATRTALSSYEMYWYPWDNTKEDAWVRPMPQHEYVINIKNNPMTTYRYRMHQEDLAKQFGRWYRIAHGDKKTVCLLGIRADESLQRYSGFLNRKYGYKETCWISNQFKNVWVASPIYDWSTSDVWHANYTFQYDYNRLYDLYYMAGLKPDQMRVASPFNDYAKDSLNLYRVIDPQIWVKLIGRVRGANFGAIYGKTKAMGYKNITLPAGHTWESYTRFLLATLPSRLRQNYIKKFKTSIEFWHTVGGGLEEETIRELEEHGYNIRRNGVSNYTVMKNSRIVFIGKIPDHTDDIKSTKDIPSWKRMCFCILKNDHLCRFMGFGLTRQQQKLVDVLKKKYSKVCDEK
;
A
#
# COMPACT_ATOMS: atom_id res chain seq x y z
N MET A 1 -9.39 -13.45 -17.17
CA MET A 1 -9.82 -14.08 -15.92
C MET A 1 -8.80 -15.16 -15.60
N MET A 2 -8.06 -15.03 -14.52
CA MET A 2 -7.06 -16.06 -14.15
C MET A 2 -7.76 -17.33 -13.75
N LYS A 3 -7.29 -18.45 -14.29
CA LYS A 3 -7.84 -19.77 -13.99
C LYS A 3 -7.46 -20.13 -12.55
N ARG A 4 -8.45 -20.28 -11.66
CA ARG A 4 -8.22 -20.84 -10.32
C ARG A 4 -7.92 -22.32 -10.48
N GLU A 5 -6.90 -22.77 -9.79
CA GLU A 5 -6.60 -24.20 -9.68
C GLU A 5 -7.14 -24.70 -8.35
N TYR A 6 -7.99 -25.71 -8.39
CA TYR A 6 -8.56 -26.34 -7.20
C TYR A 6 -7.72 -27.55 -6.85
N LEU A 7 -7.23 -27.59 -5.61
CA LEU A 7 -6.42 -28.65 -5.05
C LEU A 7 -7.29 -29.58 -4.18
N ASN A 8 -6.75 -30.72 -3.77
CA ASN A 8 -7.38 -31.63 -2.82
C ASN A 8 -7.28 -31.17 -1.35
N GLU A 9 -6.80 -29.96 -1.12
CA GLU A 9 -6.64 -29.32 0.19
C GLU A 9 -7.45 -28.01 0.19
N ASN A 10 -8.28 -27.77 1.19
CA ASN A 10 -8.99 -26.51 1.32
C ASN A 10 -8.08 -25.40 1.90
N VAL A 11 -8.51 -24.14 1.79
CA VAL A 11 -7.70 -22.97 2.23
C VAL A 11 -7.44 -22.95 3.74
N TYR A 12 -8.30 -23.56 4.56
CA TYR A 12 -8.10 -23.66 6.01
C TYR A 12 -7.03 -24.70 6.35
N GLU A 13 -7.08 -25.88 5.73
CA GLU A 13 -6.04 -26.92 5.89
C GLU A 13 -4.68 -26.41 5.44
N ALA A 14 -4.62 -25.74 4.28
CA ALA A 14 -3.43 -25.08 3.80
C ALA A 14 -2.89 -24.02 4.79
N LEU A 15 -3.78 -23.24 5.42
CA LEU A 15 -3.40 -22.29 6.46
C LEU A 15 -2.81 -22.99 7.69
N GLN A 16 -3.43 -24.08 8.19
CA GLN A 16 -2.92 -24.82 9.35
C GLN A 16 -1.48 -25.31 9.10
N ARG A 17 -1.23 -25.87 7.93
CA ARG A 17 0.12 -26.28 7.51
C ARG A 17 1.11 -25.11 7.45
N ARG A 18 0.69 -23.95 6.94
CA ARG A 18 1.51 -22.73 6.87
C ARG A 18 1.79 -22.18 8.27
N LEU A 19 0.80 -22.18 9.16
CA LEU A 19 1.01 -21.73 10.55
C LEU A 19 1.99 -22.64 11.26
N LYS A 20 1.86 -23.96 11.13
CA LYS A 20 2.83 -24.91 11.67
C LYS A 20 4.25 -24.58 11.20
N PHE A 21 4.45 -24.42 9.88
CA PHE A 21 5.74 -24.03 9.31
C PHE A 21 6.27 -22.71 9.91
N LEU A 22 5.42 -21.68 10.07
CA LEU A 22 5.82 -20.39 10.62
C LEU A 22 6.23 -20.48 12.09
N PHE A 23 5.48 -21.24 12.90
CA PHE A 23 5.77 -21.43 14.33
C PHE A 23 7.02 -22.28 14.61
N GLU A 24 7.35 -23.21 13.71
CA GLU A 24 8.57 -24.02 13.76
C GLU A 24 9.81 -23.24 13.26
N GLU A 25 9.64 -22.43 12.21
CA GLU A 25 10.75 -21.80 11.50
C GLU A 25 11.20 -20.45 12.10
N PHE A 26 10.27 -19.72 12.74
CA PHE A 26 10.54 -18.38 13.26
C PHE A 26 10.43 -18.36 14.78
N ASP A 27 11.47 -17.79 15.42
CA ASP A 27 11.50 -17.63 16.89
C ASP A 27 10.46 -16.60 17.34
N ASN A 28 10.41 -15.45 16.65
CA ASN A 28 9.55 -14.33 16.97
C ASN A 28 8.47 -14.16 15.91
N ILE A 29 7.23 -14.09 16.33
CA ILE A 29 6.08 -13.92 15.46
C ILE A 29 5.26 -12.72 15.93
N PHE A 30 4.87 -11.83 15.02
CA PHE A 30 3.87 -10.83 15.33
C PHE A 30 2.87 -10.67 14.19
N VAL A 31 1.63 -10.36 14.54
CA VAL A 31 0.54 -10.14 13.58
C VAL A 31 0.32 -8.64 13.40
N SER A 32 0.30 -8.16 12.15
CA SER A 32 -0.10 -6.78 11.85
C SER A 32 -1.62 -6.71 11.72
N PHE A 33 -2.25 -6.14 12.73
CA PHE A 33 -3.70 -6.00 12.85
C PHE A 33 -4.14 -4.59 12.45
N SER A 34 -4.84 -4.46 11.35
CA SER A 34 -5.30 -3.16 10.83
C SER A 34 -6.73 -2.78 11.22
N GLY A 35 -7.44 -3.64 11.93
CA GLY A 35 -8.89 -3.49 12.18
C GLY A 35 -9.78 -3.85 10.99
N GLY A 36 -9.22 -4.34 9.88
CA GLY A 36 -9.96 -4.85 8.74
C GLY A 36 -10.33 -6.34 8.88
N LYS A 37 -11.30 -6.81 8.07
CA LYS A 37 -11.81 -8.19 8.10
C LYS A 37 -10.71 -9.26 7.93
N ASP A 38 -9.79 -9.03 6.99
CA ASP A 38 -8.75 -10.01 6.65
C ASP A 38 -7.69 -10.12 7.75
N SER A 39 -7.26 -8.99 8.32
CA SER A 39 -6.30 -8.98 9.43
C SER A 39 -6.94 -9.44 10.75
N GLY A 40 -8.23 -9.17 10.96
CA GLY A 40 -8.98 -9.65 12.12
C GLY A 40 -9.16 -11.17 12.08
N LEU A 41 -9.57 -11.71 10.93
CA LEU A 41 -9.66 -13.15 10.74
C LEU A 41 -8.30 -13.83 10.95
N LEU A 42 -7.24 -13.33 10.29
CA LEU A 42 -5.90 -13.88 10.46
C LEU A 42 -5.46 -13.89 11.92
N LEU A 43 -5.69 -12.79 12.64
CA LEU A 43 -5.35 -12.69 14.06
C LEU A 43 -6.04 -13.78 14.89
N ASN A 44 -7.35 -13.96 14.71
CA ASN A 44 -8.10 -14.99 15.43
C ASN A 44 -7.60 -16.40 15.10
N LEU A 45 -7.41 -16.72 13.82
CA LEU A 45 -6.90 -18.04 13.39
C LEU A 45 -5.49 -18.33 13.91
N VAL A 46 -4.61 -17.31 13.96
CA VAL A 46 -3.26 -17.44 14.52
C VAL A 46 -3.31 -17.67 16.04
N LEU A 47 -4.20 -16.97 16.74
CA LEU A 47 -4.39 -17.14 18.20
C LEU A 47 -4.93 -18.53 18.55
N ASP A 48 -5.91 -19.01 17.79
CA ASP A 48 -6.48 -20.35 18.01
C ASP A 48 -5.41 -21.43 17.74
N PHE A 49 -4.64 -21.28 16.67
CA PHE A 49 -3.53 -22.17 16.39
C PHE A 49 -2.44 -22.13 17.46
N GLN A 50 -2.06 -20.96 17.91
CA GLN A 50 -1.08 -20.74 18.98
C GLN A 50 -1.53 -21.40 20.28
N LYS A 51 -2.77 -21.18 20.70
CA LYS A 51 -3.34 -21.77 21.93
C LYS A 51 -3.37 -23.31 21.87
N ALA A 52 -3.72 -23.85 20.70
CA ALA A 52 -3.84 -25.29 20.54
C ALA A 52 -2.49 -26.03 20.45
N HIS A 53 -1.47 -25.41 19.83
CA HIS A 53 -0.23 -26.13 19.48
C HIS A 53 1.03 -25.55 20.15
N TYR A 54 1.03 -24.27 20.52
CA TYR A 54 2.20 -23.56 21.05
C TYR A 54 1.79 -22.61 22.20
N PRO A 55 1.13 -23.12 23.28
CA PRO A 55 0.55 -22.27 24.33
C PRO A 55 1.58 -21.39 25.05
N ASP A 56 2.83 -21.83 25.14
CA ASP A 56 3.92 -21.10 25.81
C ASP A 56 4.58 -20.04 24.92
N LYS A 57 4.30 -20.04 23.61
CA LYS A 57 4.91 -19.10 22.65
C LYS A 57 4.04 -17.85 22.49
N ARG A 58 4.34 -16.78 23.24
CA ARG A 58 3.65 -15.50 23.07
C ARG A 58 3.98 -14.89 21.72
N ILE A 59 2.98 -14.27 21.09
CA ILE A 59 3.11 -13.55 19.83
C ILE A 59 2.82 -12.06 20.04
N GLY A 60 3.45 -11.20 19.23
CA GLY A 60 3.15 -9.78 19.20
C GLY A 60 1.90 -9.48 18.37
N VAL A 61 1.14 -8.44 18.73
CA VAL A 61 0.08 -7.87 17.92
C VAL A 61 0.34 -6.40 17.71
N PHE A 62 0.63 -6.02 16.46
CA PHE A 62 0.97 -4.66 16.06
C PHE A 62 -0.20 -3.99 15.36
N HIS A 63 -0.69 -2.90 15.93
CA HIS A 63 -1.67 -2.01 15.30
C HIS A 63 -1.05 -0.65 15.01
N GLN A 64 -0.93 -0.30 13.73
CA GLN A 64 -0.51 1.03 13.29
C GLN A 64 -1.73 1.92 13.15
N ASP A 65 -1.90 2.84 14.07
CA ASP A 65 -3.06 3.69 14.17
C ASP A 65 -2.94 4.96 13.31
N PHE A 66 -3.90 5.18 12.44
CA PHE A 66 -3.94 6.31 11.52
C PHE A 66 -4.76 7.50 12.04
N GLU A 67 -5.17 7.55 13.34
CA GLU A 67 -5.98 8.62 13.91
C GLU A 67 -7.38 8.71 13.28
N ALA A 68 -7.41 9.01 11.97
CA ALA A 68 -8.64 9.22 11.22
C ALA A 68 -9.20 7.90 10.71
N GLN A 69 -10.17 7.35 11.43
CA GLN A 69 -10.91 6.13 11.08
C GLN A 69 -12.37 6.27 11.51
N TYR A 70 -13.25 5.38 11.03
CA TYR A 70 -14.62 5.27 11.55
C TYR A 70 -14.62 4.84 13.00
N SER A 71 -15.55 5.36 13.80
CA SER A 71 -15.72 4.96 15.20
C SER A 71 -15.88 3.45 15.34
N ALA A 72 -16.67 2.80 14.48
CA ALA A 72 -16.84 1.34 14.47
C ALA A 72 -15.52 0.57 14.30
N THR A 73 -14.56 1.11 13.54
CA THR A 73 -13.23 0.50 13.41
C THR A 73 -12.42 0.66 14.70
N THR A 74 -12.44 1.84 15.30
CA THR A 74 -11.74 2.09 16.57
C THR A 74 -12.31 1.20 17.68
N GLU A 75 -13.63 1.12 17.80
CA GLU A 75 -14.30 0.24 18.76
C GLU A 75 -13.96 -1.24 18.55
N TYR A 76 -13.86 -1.69 17.31
CA TYR A 76 -13.44 -3.07 17.02
C TYR A 76 -12.00 -3.33 17.45
N VAL A 77 -11.10 -2.40 17.21
CA VAL A 77 -9.71 -2.49 17.66
C VAL A 77 -9.63 -2.52 19.18
N GLU A 78 -10.34 -1.63 19.87
CA GLU A 78 -10.44 -1.60 21.34
C GLU A 78 -10.93 -2.93 21.90
N ARG A 79 -12.07 -3.43 21.42
CA ARG A 79 -12.63 -4.71 21.88
C ARG A 79 -11.67 -5.88 21.63
N THR A 80 -10.98 -5.85 20.47
CA THR A 80 -10.03 -6.91 20.12
C THR A 80 -8.86 -6.90 21.09
N PHE A 81 -8.21 -5.75 21.32
CA PHE A 81 -7.09 -5.66 22.26
C PHE A 81 -7.52 -6.02 23.69
N ALA A 82 -8.65 -5.50 24.18
CA ALA A 82 -9.16 -5.82 25.51
C ALA A 82 -9.38 -7.35 25.71
N ARG A 83 -9.76 -8.06 24.63
CA ARG A 83 -9.95 -9.52 24.68
C ARG A 83 -8.64 -10.30 24.71
N ILE A 84 -7.60 -9.80 24.04
CA ILE A 84 -6.38 -10.59 23.80
C ILE A 84 -5.16 -10.10 24.57
N GLU A 85 -5.18 -8.93 25.22
CA GLU A 85 -4.01 -8.28 25.84
C GLU A 85 -3.24 -9.16 26.84
N LYS A 86 -3.94 -10.10 27.51
CA LYS A 86 -3.31 -11.04 28.45
C LYS A 86 -2.59 -12.20 27.76
N ASP A 87 -3.03 -12.57 26.55
CA ASP A 87 -2.55 -13.73 25.79
C ASP A 87 -1.41 -13.37 24.84
N VAL A 88 -1.25 -12.08 24.49
CA VAL A 88 -0.29 -11.59 23.50
C VAL A 88 0.60 -10.49 24.06
N GLU A 89 1.53 -10.02 23.25
CA GLU A 89 2.25 -8.76 23.45
C GLU A 89 1.59 -7.67 22.63
N PRO A 90 0.74 -6.81 23.22
CA PRO A 90 0.01 -5.79 22.48
C PRO A 90 0.88 -4.56 22.18
N TYR A 91 0.80 -4.05 20.96
CA TYR A 91 1.49 -2.83 20.50
C TYR A 91 0.54 -1.97 19.69
N TRP A 92 -0.04 -0.95 20.30
CA TRP A 92 -0.89 0.03 19.64
C TRP A 92 -0.08 1.30 19.36
N VAL A 93 0.30 1.51 18.09
CA VAL A 93 1.27 2.55 17.72
C VAL A 93 0.59 3.80 17.21
N CYS A 94 0.63 4.87 18.01
CA CYS A 94 0.10 6.21 17.75
C CYS A 94 1.25 7.21 17.55
N LEU A 95 2.06 7.02 16.53
CA LEU A 95 3.22 7.86 16.23
C LEU A 95 2.97 8.77 15.02
N PRO A 96 3.46 10.03 15.06
CA PRO A 96 3.46 10.91 13.89
C PRO A 96 4.15 10.28 12.68
N MET A 97 3.40 10.06 11.60
CA MET A 97 3.91 9.46 10.36
C MET A 97 3.39 10.20 9.14
N ALA A 98 4.19 10.23 8.07
CA ALA A 98 3.78 10.81 6.80
C ALA A 98 2.87 9.84 6.06
N THR A 99 1.58 10.12 6.05
CA THR A 99 0.55 9.38 5.32
C THR A 99 0.12 10.17 4.10
N ARG A 100 0.07 9.53 2.94
CA ARG A 100 -0.30 10.20 1.69
C ARG A 100 -1.74 10.64 1.70
N THR A 101 -1.99 11.81 1.09
CA THR A 101 -3.35 12.26 0.78
C THR A 101 -3.53 12.48 -0.72
N ALA A 102 -4.64 11.99 -1.25
CA ALA A 102 -5.07 12.21 -2.63
C ALA A 102 -6.12 13.34 -2.76
N LEU A 103 -6.53 13.91 -1.63
CA LEU A 103 -7.60 14.89 -1.58
C LEU A 103 -7.11 16.35 -1.70
N SER A 104 -5.89 16.60 -1.30
CA SER A 104 -5.35 17.95 -1.27
C SER A 104 -4.50 18.26 -2.49
N SER A 105 -4.81 19.38 -3.17
CA SER A 105 -3.93 19.96 -4.19
C SER A 105 -2.77 20.79 -3.59
N TYR A 106 -2.70 20.88 -2.27
CA TYR A 106 -1.70 21.71 -1.54
C TYR A 106 -0.75 20.87 -0.71
N GLU A 107 -1.23 19.73 -0.17
CA GLU A 107 -0.51 18.88 0.76
C GLU A 107 -0.33 17.48 0.16
N MET A 108 0.88 16.97 0.12
CA MET A 108 1.19 15.61 -0.35
C MET A 108 0.95 14.57 0.73
N TYR A 109 1.08 14.99 1.99
CA TYR A 109 1.00 14.16 3.18
C TYR A 109 0.15 14.85 4.24
N TRP A 110 -0.55 14.06 5.01
CA TRP A 110 -1.07 14.43 6.31
C TRP A 110 -0.37 13.57 7.38
N TYR A 111 -0.44 14.01 8.63
CA TYR A 111 0.32 13.41 9.71
C TYR A 111 -0.61 13.02 10.84
N PRO A 112 -1.02 11.71 10.93
CA PRO A 112 -1.72 11.21 12.09
C PRO A 112 -0.91 11.47 13.36
N TRP A 113 -1.60 11.69 14.46
CA TRP A 113 -1.02 11.84 15.79
C TRP A 113 0.07 12.91 15.90
N ASP A 114 0.01 13.93 15.03
CA ASP A 114 0.93 15.05 15.03
C ASP A 114 0.75 15.85 16.32
N ASN A 115 1.71 15.74 17.23
CA ASN A 115 1.67 16.41 18.54
C ASN A 115 1.77 17.94 18.46
N THR A 116 2.13 18.52 17.31
CA THR A 116 2.07 19.96 17.07
C THR A 116 0.65 20.43 16.74
N LYS A 117 -0.33 19.54 16.61
CA LYS A 117 -1.71 19.78 16.23
C LYS A 117 -2.69 18.90 17.02
N GLU A 118 -2.47 18.71 18.30
CA GLU A 118 -3.31 17.86 19.15
C GLU A 118 -4.77 18.31 19.16
N ASP A 119 -5.03 19.61 19.17
CA ASP A 119 -6.38 20.19 19.12
C ASP A 119 -7.15 19.84 17.84
N ALA A 120 -6.43 19.45 16.78
CA ALA A 120 -7.01 19.09 15.50
C ALA A 120 -7.12 17.58 15.30
N TRP A 121 -6.77 16.74 16.28
CA TRP A 121 -6.92 15.30 16.17
C TRP A 121 -8.39 14.91 15.98
N VAL A 122 -8.62 13.94 15.13
CA VAL A 122 -9.97 13.46 14.79
C VAL A 122 -10.63 12.80 16.01
N ARG A 123 -9.83 12.17 16.85
CA ARG A 123 -10.28 11.56 18.12
C ARG A 123 -9.18 11.62 19.18
N PRO A 124 -9.50 11.41 20.46
CA PRO A 124 -8.48 11.30 21.50
C PRO A 124 -7.60 10.06 21.27
N MET A 125 -6.34 10.13 21.71
CA MET A 125 -5.42 9.01 21.70
C MET A 125 -5.87 7.97 22.73
N PRO A 126 -5.84 6.66 22.40
CA PRO A 126 -6.14 5.60 23.35
C PRO A 126 -5.23 5.67 24.59
N GLN A 127 -5.77 5.34 25.77
CA GLN A 127 -5.08 5.45 27.07
C GLN A 127 -4.85 4.05 27.66
N HIS A 128 -3.98 3.26 27.03
CA HIS A 128 -3.56 1.95 27.52
C HIS A 128 -2.04 1.90 27.69
N GLU A 129 -1.53 1.08 28.60
CA GLU A 129 -0.09 0.94 28.86
C GLU A 129 0.70 0.49 27.61
N TYR A 130 0.07 -0.28 26.74
CA TYR A 130 0.65 -0.77 25.49
C TYR A 130 0.57 0.21 24.31
N VAL A 131 0.08 1.43 24.53
CA VAL A 131 0.05 2.49 23.50
C VAL A 131 1.43 3.13 23.40
N ILE A 132 2.03 2.97 22.21
CA ILE A 132 3.30 3.60 21.86
C ILE A 132 3.02 4.94 21.21
N ASN A 133 3.48 6.01 21.83
CA ASN A 133 3.36 7.38 21.36
C ASN A 133 4.72 8.10 21.38
N ILE A 134 4.75 9.36 21.04
CA ILE A 134 6.01 10.13 20.94
C ILE A 134 6.79 10.22 22.27
N LYS A 135 6.12 10.08 23.43
CA LYS A 135 6.73 10.21 24.76
C LYS A 135 7.38 8.91 25.23
N ASN A 136 6.86 7.76 24.82
CA ASN A 136 7.28 6.43 25.31
C ASN A 136 7.81 5.50 24.20
N ASN A 137 8.02 6.02 22.98
CA ASN A 137 8.46 5.24 21.83
C ASN A 137 9.81 4.53 22.07
N PRO A 138 9.85 3.19 22.04
CA PRO A 138 11.10 2.45 22.26
C PRO A 138 11.95 2.28 20.99
N MET A 139 11.43 2.64 19.80
CA MET A 139 12.11 2.47 18.52
C MET A 139 13.17 3.54 18.28
N THR A 140 14.42 3.27 18.59
CA THR A 140 15.56 4.20 18.42
C THR A 140 15.76 4.65 16.97
N THR A 141 15.29 3.88 16.01
CA THR A 141 15.39 4.19 14.56
C THR A 141 14.19 4.96 14.01
N TYR A 142 13.21 5.24 14.85
CA TYR A 142 12.08 6.09 14.47
C TYR A 142 12.58 7.52 14.19
N ARG A 143 12.06 8.11 13.13
CA ARG A 143 12.25 9.53 12.80
C ARG A 143 10.90 10.21 12.71
N TYR A 144 10.78 11.35 13.36
CA TYR A 144 9.55 12.14 13.38
C TYR A 144 8.98 12.34 11.98
N ARG A 145 7.69 12.02 11.80
CA ARG A 145 7.00 12.07 10.51
C ARG A 145 7.65 11.22 9.40
N MET A 146 8.32 10.13 9.73
CA MET A 146 8.77 9.17 8.71
C MET A 146 7.59 8.58 7.94
N HIS A 147 7.83 8.01 6.77
CA HIS A 147 6.75 7.40 5.99
C HIS A 147 6.09 6.23 6.73
N GLN A 148 4.78 6.09 6.57
CA GLN A 148 4.00 5.03 7.23
C GLN A 148 4.54 3.62 6.94
N GLU A 149 5.00 3.38 5.69
CA GLU A 149 5.58 2.10 5.28
C GLU A 149 6.93 1.83 5.97
N ASP A 150 7.68 2.88 6.24
CA ASP A 150 8.96 2.77 6.95
C ASP A 150 8.75 2.57 8.45
N LEU A 151 7.70 3.17 9.04
CA LEU A 151 7.36 2.96 10.44
C LEU A 151 7.06 1.48 10.73
N ALA A 152 6.23 0.84 9.90
CA ALA A 152 5.93 -0.59 10.06
C ALA A 152 7.19 -1.47 9.95
N LYS A 153 8.11 -1.10 9.05
CA LYS A 153 9.40 -1.79 8.92
C LYS A 153 10.31 -1.57 10.13
N GLN A 154 10.36 -0.35 10.67
CA GLN A 154 11.16 -0.06 11.86
C GLN A 154 10.60 -0.76 13.10
N PHE A 155 9.29 -0.92 13.20
CA PHE A 155 8.68 -1.73 14.23
C PHE A 155 9.18 -3.18 14.16
N GLY A 156 9.14 -3.83 13.00
CA GLY A 156 9.65 -5.20 12.84
C GLY A 156 11.14 -5.34 13.19
N ARG A 157 11.95 -4.33 12.84
CA ARG A 157 13.36 -4.30 13.22
C ARG A 157 13.56 -4.16 14.74
N TRP A 158 12.81 -3.26 15.38
CA TRP A 158 12.85 -3.07 16.82
C TRP A 158 12.36 -4.33 17.53
N TYR A 159 11.22 -4.89 17.13
CA TYR A 159 10.65 -6.10 17.73
C TYR A 159 11.65 -7.27 17.72
N ARG A 160 12.33 -7.48 16.59
CA ARG A 160 13.40 -8.46 16.48
C ARG A 160 14.50 -8.25 17.52
N ILE A 161 15.01 -7.02 17.65
CA ILE A 161 16.10 -6.70 18.58
C ILE A 161 15.64 -6.85 20.03
N ALA A 162 14.44 -6.38 20.36
CA ALA A 162 13.85 -6.50 21.69
C ALA A 162 13.63 -7.95 22.12
N HIS A 163 13.50 -8.88 21.14
CA HIS A 163 13.29 -10.31 21.37
C HIS A 163 14.52 -11.17 21.02
N GLY A 164 15.71 -10.68 21.35
CA GLY A 164 16.95 -11.45 21.29
C GLY A 164 17.59 -11.57 19.91
N ASP A 165 17.28 -10.68 18.97
CA ASP A 165 17.87 -10.61 17.61
C ASP A 165 17.69 -11.88 16.76
N LYS A 166 16.63 -12.63 17.04
CA LYS A 166 16.33 -13.92 16.43
C LYS A 166 15.51 -13.76 15.15
N LYS A 167 15.28 -14.87 14.44
CA LYS A 167 14.42 -14.91 13.26
C LYS A 167 13.02 -14.44 13.60
N THR A 168 12.57 -13.39 12.92
CA THR A 168 11.29 -12.71 13.19
C THR A 168 10.41 -12.67 11.95
N VAL A 169 9.12 -12.94 12.08
CA VAL A 169 8.16 -12.83 10.99
C VAL A 169 6.95 -11.98 11.39
N CYS A 170 6.58 -11.06 10.48
CA CYS A 170 5.33 -10.31 10.53
C CYS A 170 4.27 -11.03 9.68
N LEU A 171 3.13 -11.34 10.28
CA LEU A 171 2.00 -11.93 9.57
C LEU A 171 1.04 -10.84 9.08
N LEU A 172 0.71 -10.86 7.79
CA LEU A 172 -0.19 -9.90 7.14
C LEU A 172 -1.41 -10.59 6.56
N GLY A 173 -2.59 -10.05 6.80
CA GLY A 173 -3.83 -10.45 6.16
C GLY A 173 -3.95 -9.97 4.71
N ILE A 174 -2.95 -10.22 3.88
CA ILE A 174 -2.93 -9.83 2.47
C ILE A 174 -3.35 -11.01 1.60
N ARG A 175 -4.28 -10.77 0.66
CA ARG A 175 -4.79 -11.77 -0.28
C ARG A 175 -4.53 -11.38 -1.73
N ALA A 176 -4.28 -12.37 -2.57
CA ALA A 176 -4.09 -12.18 -4.01
C ALA A 176 -5.36 -11.67 -4.71
N ASP A 177 -6.53 -12.05 -4.19
CA ASP A 177 -7.85 -11.70 -4.71
C ASP A 177 -8.20 -10.18 -4.56
N GLU A 178 -7.46 -9.43 -3.75
CA GLU A 178 -7.77 -8.01 -3.49
C GLU A 178 -7.44 -7.07 -4.65
N SER A 179 -6.42 -7.37 -5.45
CA SER A 179 -6.03 -6.56 -6.61
C SER A 179 -5.01 -7.26 -7.50
N LEU A 180 -5.00 -6.89 -8.79
CA LEU A 180 -3.98 -7.36 -9.75
C LEU A 180 -2.55 -7.07 -9.28
N GLN A 181 -2.32 -5.94 -8.60
CA GLN A 181 -1.01 -5.60 -8.06
C GLN A 181 -0.56 -6.57 -6.97
N ARG A 182 -1.47 -6.99 -6.07
CA ARG A 182 -1.17 -7.97 -5.02
C ARG A 182 -0.94 -9.35 -5.62
N TYR A 183 -1.78 -9.75 -6.54
CA TYR A 183 -1.60 -11.00 -7.28
C TYR A 183 -0.24 -11.07 -7.99
N SER A 184 0.10 -10.05 -8.79
CA SER A 184 1.41 -9.97 -9.45
C SER A 184 2.57 -9.97 -8.45
N GLY A 185 2.35 -9.37 -7.28
CA GLY A 185 3.34 -9.39 -6.19
C GLY A 185 3.65 -10.80 -5.67
N PHE A 186 2.67 -11.72 -5.64
CA PHE A 186 2.89 -13.11 -5.26
C PHE A 186 3.54 -13.92 -6.39
N LEU A 187 3.08 -13.76 -7.64
CA LEU A 187 3.64 -14.45 -8.80
C LEU A 187 5.12 -14.12 -9.06
N ASN A 188 5.51 -12.86 -8.84
CA ASN A 188 6.87 -12.40 -9.13
C ASN A 188 7.86 -12.68 -8.00
N ARG A 189 7.44 -13.33 -6.91
CA ARG A 189 8.33 -13.74 -5.82
C ARG A 189 9.06 -15.04 -6.12
N LYS A 190 9.87 -15.06 -7.17
CA LYS A 190 10.70 -16.24 -7.54
C LYS A 190 11.73 -16.64 -6.46
N TYR A 191 12.01 -15.78 -5.50
CA TYR A 191 12.98 -15.97 -4.42
C TYR A 191 12.36 -15.71 -3.06
N GLY A 192 11.17 -16.26 -2.82
CA GLY A 192 10.55 -16.28 -1.50
C GLY A 192 11.38 -17.12 -0.51
N TYR A 193 11.13 -16.94 0.77
CA TYR A 193 11.77 -17.75 1.80
C TYR A 193 11.48 -19.24 1.58
N LYS A 194 12.52 -20.07 1.44
CA LYS A 194 12.41 -21.50 1.14
C LYS A 194 11.43 -21.79 -0.03
N GLU A 195 11.58 -21.03 -1.11
CA GLU A 195 10.80 -21.16 -2.36
C GLU A 195 9.29 -20.87 -2.23
N THR A 196 8.84 -20.30 -1.12
CA THR A 196 7.43 -19.93 -0.94
C THR A 196 7.12 -18.61 -1.62
N CYS A 197 5.95 -18.48 -2.29
CA CYS A 197 5.50 -17.22 -2.89
C CYS A 197 4.88 -16.24 -1.86
N TRP A 198 4.57 -16.68 -0.64
CA TRP A 198 3.84 -15.93 0.36
C TRP A 198 4.71 -15.41 1.52
N ILE A 199 6.02 -15.73 1.55
CA ILE A 199 7.00 -15.16 2.50
C ILE A 199 8.05 -14.38 1.74
N SER A 200 8.35 -13.17 2.20
CA SER A 200 9.39 -12.31 1.62
C SER A 200 10.29 -11.70 2.68
N ASN A 201 11.55 -11.49 2.35
CA ASN A 201 12.48 -10.82 3.25
C ASN A 201 12.22 -9.31 3.28
N GLN A 202 12.18 -8.74 4.46
CA GLN A 202 12.05 -7.30 4.67
C GLN A 202 13.37 -6.65 5.09
N PHE A 203 14.08 -7.30 6.01
CA PHE A 203 15.42 -6.94 6.51
C PHE A 203 16.18 -8.21 6.90
N LYS A 204 17.44 -8.04 7.32
CA LYS A 204 18.21 -9.12 7.94
C LYS A 204 17.44 -9.68 9.14
N ASN A 205 17.12 -10.95 9.09
CA ASN A 205 16.37 -11.69 10.10
C ASN A 205 14.94 -11.17 10.38
N VAL A 206 14.34 -10.43 9.44
CA VAL A 206 12.92 -10.02 9.50
C VAL A 206 12.24 -10.34 8.18
N TRP A 207 11.18 -11.13 8.24
CA TRP A 207 10.37 -11.54 7.11
C TRP A 207 8.93 -11.06 7.26
N VAL A 208 8.22 -11.08 6.15
CA VAL A 208 6.78 -10.80 6.08
C VAL A 208 6.13 -11.98 5.42
N ALA A 209 5.09 -12.53 6.04
CA ALA A 209 4.33 -13.65 5.52
C ALA A 209 2.86 -13.29 5.35
N SER A 210 2.24 -13.79 4.29
CA SER A 210 0.81 -13.65 3.99
C SER A 210 0.17 -15.04 3.95
N PRO A 211 -0.11 -15.68 5.11
CA PRO A 211 -0.51 -17.08 5.14
C PRO A 211 -1.90 -17.34 4.55
N ILE A 212 -2.74 -16.30 4.42
CA ILE A 212 -4.06 -16.35 3.78
C ILE A 212 -4.07 -15.79 2.35
N TYR A 213 -2.92 -15.80 1.66
CA TYR A 213 -2.76 -15.14 0.35
C TYR A 213 -3.68 -15.68 -0.74
N ASP A 214 -4.07 -16.93 -0.68
CA ASP A 214 -4.94 -17.66 -1.64
C ASP A 214 -6.43 -17.64 -1.27
N TRP A 215 -6.80 -17.05 -0.13
CA TRP A 215 -8.18 -16.96 0.32
C TRP A 215 -8.98 -15.96 -0.53
N SER A 216 -10.21 -16.32 -0.85
CA SER A 216 -11.20 -15.40 -1.45
C SER A 216 -11.90 -14.56 -0.38
N THR A 217 -12.60 -13.51 -0.81
CA THR A 217 -13.46 -12.73 0.11
C THR A 217 -14.57 -13.60 0.72
N SER A 218 -15.09 -14.58 -0.02
CA SER A 218 -16.09 -15.52 0.48
C SER A 218 -15.53 -16.42 1.57
N ASP A 219 -14.29 -16.91 1.42
CA ASP A 219 -13.64 -17.76 2.43
C ASP A 219 -13.45 -16.99 3.74
N VAL A 220 -13.09 -15.70 3.66
CA VAL A 220 -12.95 -14.84 4.84
C VAL A 220 -14.27 -14.71 5.61
N TRP A 221 -15.37 -14.45 4.93
CA TRP A 221 -16.67 -14.33 5.59
C TRP A 221 -17.22 -15.68 6.06
N HIS A 222 -17.01 -16.74 5.28
CA HIS A 222 -17.39 -18.09 5.67
C HIS A 222 -16.67 -18.53 6.96
N ALA A 223 -15.36 -18.31 7.04
CA ALA A 223 -14.59 -18.64 8.24
C ALA A 223 -15.02 -17.80 9.46
N ASN A 224 -15.23 -16.47 9.32
CA ASN A 224 -15.75 -15.64 10.40
C ASN A 224 -17.09 -16.16 10.94
N TYR A 225 -17.99 -16.59 10.04
CA TYR A 225 -19.28 -17.17 10.42
C TYR A 225 -19.10 -18.53 11.09
N THR A 226 -18.32 -19.41 10.51
CA THR A 226 -18.14 -20.79 11.01
C THR A 226 -17.49 -20.82 12.40
N PHE A 227 -16.46 -19.99 12.60
CA PHE A 227 -15.77 -19.91 13.89
C PHE A 227 -16.37 -18.90 14.86
N GLN A 228 -17.45 -18.21 14.48
CA GLN A 228 -18.14 -17.21 15.30
C GLN A 228 -17.20 -16.10 15.82
N TYR A 229 -16.22 -15.68 15.00
CA TYR A 229 -15.31 -14.60 15.38
C TYR A 229 -16.00 -13.24 15.36
N ASP A 230 -15.63 -12.37 16.30
CA ASP A 230 -15.98 -10.96 16.24
C ASP A 230 -15.27 -10.28 15.05
N TYR A 231 -15.94 -9.36 14.42
CA TYR A 231 -15.44 -8.60 13.28
C TYR A 231 -15.85 -7.14 13.34
N ASN A 232 -15.23 -6.32 12.51
CA ASN A 232 -15.50 -4.88 12.44
C ASN A 232 -16.90 -4.61 11.86
N ARG A 233 -17.79 -4.08 12.69
CA ARG A 233 -19.19 -3.77 12.31
C ARG A 233 -19.31 -2.68 11.24
N LEU A 234 -18.21 -2.00 10.89
CA LEU A 234 -18.20 -1.10 9.75
C LEU A 234 -18.60 -1.80 8.44
N TYR A 235 -18.33 -3.10 8.30
CA TYR A 235 -18.73 -3.87 7.11
C TYR A 235 -20.24 -3.99 6.97
N ASP A 236 -20.97 -4.12 8.09
CA ASP A 236 -22.44 -4.13 8.11
C ASP A 236 -22.96 -2.75 7.69
N LEU A 237 -22.37 -1.69 8.22
CA LEU A 237 -22.74 -0.30 7.87
C LEU A 237 -22.46 0.01 6.39
N TYR A 238 -21.36 -0.49 5.84
CA TYR A 238 -21.09 -0.38 4.42
C TYR A 238 -22.11 -1.13 3.57
N TYR A 239 -22.48 -2.33 3.97
CA TYR A 239 -23.51 -3.11 3.29
C TYR A 239 -24.85 -2.38 3.30
N MET A 240 -25.28 -1.89 4.45
CA MET A 240 -26.50 -1.09 4.61
C MET A 240 -26.46 0.21 3.80
N ALA A 241 -25.26 0.81 3.60
CA ALA A 241 -25.04 1.96 2.75
C ALA A 241 -24.98 1.61 1.24
N GLY A 242 -25.20 0.33 0.87
CA GLY A 242 -25.28 -0.13 -0.52
C GLY A 242 -23.93 -0.44 -1.20
N LEU A 243 -22.86 -0.62 -0.44
CA LEU A 243 -21.58 -1.04 -1.02
C LEU A 243 -21.56 -2.56 -1.28
N LYS A 244 -20.93 -2.94 -2.38
CA LYS A 244 -20.64 -4.35 -2.66
C LYS A 244 -19.45 -4.83 -1.83
N PRO A 245 -19.35 -6.13 -1.50
CA PRO A 245 -18.25 -6.67 -0.67
C PRO A 245 -16.84 -6.35 -1.15
N ASP A 246 -16.63 -6.28 -2.47
CA ASP A 246 -15.36 -5.92 -3.10
C ASP A 246 -14.99 -4.43 -2.98
N GLN A 247 -15.96 -3.57 -2.68
CA GLN A 247 -15.79 -2.14 -2.46
C GLN A 247 -15.53 -1.78 -0.99
N MET A 248 -15.79 -2.70 -0.07
CA MET A 248 -15.67 -2.47 1.36
C MET A 248 -14.22 -2.59 1.83
N ARG A 249 -13.62 -1.48 2.23
CA ARG A 249 -12.24 -1.44 2.70
C ARG A 249 -12.07 -0.55 3.93
N VAL A 250 -11.40 -1.07 4.93
CA VAL A 250 -10.88 -0.27 6.04
C VAL A 250 -9.54 0.35 5.60
N ALA A 251 -9.53 1.66 5.45
CA ALA A 251 -8.36 2.41 4.99
C ALA A 251 -8.39 3.84 5.52
N SER A 252 -7.25 4.52 5.51
CA SER A 252 -7.21 5.96 5.80
C SER A 252 -8.13 6.73 4.85
N PRO A 253 -9.01 7.62 5.36
CA PRO A 253 -10.04 8.31 4.56
C PRO A 253 -9.46 9.22 3.48
N PHE A 254 -8.20 9.58 3.57
CA PHE A 254 -7.56 10.56 2.69
C PHE A 254 -6.73 9.96 1.57
N ASN A 255 -6.62 8.62 1.48
CA ASN A 255 -5.85 7.97 0.45
C ASN A 255 -6.64 7.78 -0.86
N ASP A 256 -5.95 7.36 -1.92
CA ASP A 256 -6.53 7.13 -3.25
C ASP A 256 -7.70 6.13 -3.27
N TYR A 257 -7.67 5.13 -2.38
CA TYR A 257 -8.68 4.09 -2.34
C TYR A 257 -9.94 4.48 -1.58
N ALA A 258 -9.82 5.41 -0.61
CA ALA A 258 -10.92 5.79 0.26
C ALA A 258 -11.71 7.01 -0.23
N LYS A 259 -11.16 7.78 -1.18
CA LYS A 259 -11.80 9.00 -1.65
C LYS A 259 -13.20 8.79 -2.26
N ASP A 260 -13.42 7.64 -2.90
CA ASP A 260 -14.73 7.30 -3.48
C ASP A 260 -15.80 6.99 -2.42
N SER A 261 -15.38 6.62 -1.23
CA SER A 261 -16.23 6.32 -0.07
C SER A 261 -16.17 7.39 1.02
N LEU A 262 -15.39 8.45 0.83
CA LEU A 262 -15.23 9.51 1.84
C LEU A 262 -16.55 10.17 2.25
N ASN A 263 -17.46 10.34 1.30
CA ASN A 263 -18.80 10.88 1.57
C ASN A 263 -19.65 9.99 2.49
N LEU A 264 -19.32 8.70 2.62
CA LEU A 264 -20.04 7.79 3.51
C LEU A 264 -19.81 8.11 4.99
N TYR A 265 -18.71 8.80 5.33
CA TYR A 265 -18.53 9.32 6.68
C TYR A 265 -19.68 10.24 7.12
N ARG A 266 -20.24 11.02 6.19
CA ARG A 266 -21.40 11.90 6.48
C ARG A 266 -22.64 11.11 6.90
N VAL A 267 -22.78 9.88 6.41
CA VAL A 267 -23.96 9.03 6.66
C VAL A 267 -23.70 8.07 7.82
N ILE A 268 -22.53 7.44 7.83
CA ILE A 268 -22.18 6.38 8.78
C ILE A 268 -21.66 6.98 10.09
N ASP A 269 -20.84 8.04 10.02
CA ASP A 269 -20.15 8.62 11.17
C ASP A 269 -20.04 10.15 11.06
N PRO A 270 -21.18 10.88 11.23
CA PRO A 270 -21.21 12.33 11.07
C PRO A 270 -20.31 13.09 12.03
N GLN A 271 -20.06 12.55 13.23
CA GLN A 271 -19.21 13.20 14.24
C GLN A 271 -17.75 13.19 13.82
N ILE A 272 -17.27 12.06 13.32
CA ILE A 272 -15.93 11.93 12.75
C ILE A 272 -15.83 12.78 11.47
N TRP A 273 -16.88 12.81 10.64
CA TRP A 273 -16.90 13.61 9.42
C TRP A 273 -16.56 15.08 9.66
N VAL A 274 -17.20 15.71 10.65
CA VAL A 274 -16.95 17.14 10.96
C VAL A 274 -15.47 17.37 11.27
N LYS A 275 -14.82 16.48 11.99
CA LYS A 275 -13.40 16.59 12.31
C LYS A 275 -12.50 16.29 11.12
N LEU A 276 -12.86 15.32 10.26
CA LEU A 276 -12.11 14.98 9.04
C LEU A 276 -11.97 16.18 8.09
N ILE A 277 -13.05 16.93 7.87
CA ILE A 277 -13.02 18.09 6.95
C ILE A 277 -12.11 19.23 7.44
N GLY A 278 -11.92 19.34 8.75
CA GLY A 278 -10.97 20.28 9.36
C GLY A 278 -9.52 19.78 9.36
N ARG A 279 -9.31 18.47 9.25
CA ARG A 279 -8.00 17.83 9.42
C ARG A 279 -7.11 17.91 8.18
N VAL A 280 -7.70 17.78 6.99
CA VAL A 280 -6.99 17.83 5.70
C VAL A 280 -7.68 18.79 4.75
N ARG A 281 -6.92 19.75 4.23
CA ARG A 281 -7.43 20.72 3.25
C ARG A 281 -7.89 20.00 1.99
N GLY A 282 -9.11 20.27 1.55
CA GLY A 282 -9.72 19.62 0.38
C GLY A 282 -10.58 18.41 0.70
N ALA A 283 -10.63 17.92 1.95
CA ALA A 283 -11.44 16.77 2.33
C ALA A 283 -12.93 16.97 2.01
N ASN A 284 -13.51 18.13 2.32
CA ASN A 284 -14.91 18.43 1.99
C ASN A 284 -15.15 18.46 0.47
N PHE A 285 -14.25 19.10 -0.28
CA PHE A 285 -14.32 19.13 -1.75
C PHE A 285 -14.20 17.71 -2.32
N GLY A 286 -13.24 16.94 -1.83
CA GLY A 286 -13.07 15.53 -2.21
C GLY A 286 -14.29 14.67 -1.94
N ALA A 287 -14.96 14.87 -0.83
CA ALA A 287 -16.18 14.14 -0.48
C ALA A 287 -17.36 14.46 -1.41
N ILE A 288 -17.54 15.75 -1.74
CA ILE A 288 -18.63 16.19 -2.61
C ILE A 288 -18.38 15.79 -4.07
N TYR A 289 -17.16 15.98 -4.55
CA TYR A 289 -16.79 15.87 -5.95
C TYR A 289 -15.92 14.64 -6.29
N GLY A 290 -15.61 13.76 -5.34
CA GLY A 290 -14.70 12.64 -5.52
C GLY A 290 -15.05 11.70 -6.66
N LYS A 291 -16.35 11.55 -6.97
CA LYS A 291 -16.86 10.75 -8.10
C LYS A 291 -17.09 11.55 -9.37
N THR A 292 -16.84 12.86 -9.35
CA THR A 292 -17.13 13.77 -10.47
C THR A 292 -15.88 14.10 -11.28
N LYS A 293 -16.11 14.73 -12.43
CA LYS A 293 -15.02 15.24 -13.29
C LYS A 293 -14.14 16.29 -12.58
N ALA A 294 -14.68 17.01 -11.60
CA ALA A 294 -13.94 18.01 -10.83
C ALA A 294 -12.74 17.43 -10.03
N MET A 295 -12.79 16.14 -9.68
CA MET A 295 -11.67 15.41 -9.05
C MET A 295 -10.86 14.58 -10.06
N GLY A 296 -11.05 14.81 -11.35
CA GLY A 296 -10.28 14.17 -12.41
C GLY A 296 -10.61 12.70 -12.66
N TYR A 297 -11.83 12.26 -12.38
CA TYR A 297 -12.10 10.83 -12.14
C TYR A 297 -12.51 9.99 -13.32
N LYS A 298 -13.25 10.43 -14.31
CA LYS A 298 -13.71 9.47 -15.32
C LYS A 298 -13.37 9.81 -16.76
N ASN A 299 -13.49 11.01 -17.19
CA ASN A 299 -13.20 11.38 -18.57
C ASN A 299 -12.51 12.75 -18.57
N ILE A 300 -11.21 12.76 -18.32
CA ILE A 300 -10.41 13.96 -18.53
C ILE A 300 -10.38 14.22 -20.02
N THR A 301 -11.11 15.23 -20.44
CA THR A 301 -11.08 15.73 -21.82
C THR A 301 -10.14 16.91 -21.89
N LEU A 302 -9.33 16.95 -22.93
CA LEU A 302 -8.45 18.08 -23.22
C LEU A 302 -9.30 19.32 -23.53
N PRO A 303 -9.08 20.49 -22.89
CA PRO A 303 -9.78 21.72 -23.25
C PRO A 303 -9.47 22.15 -24.69
N ALA A 304 -10.42 22.74 -25.33
CA ALA A 304 -10.26 23.25 -26.72
C ALA A 304 -9.06 24.23 -26.78
N GLY A 305 -8.28 24.12 -27.86
CA GLY A 305 -7.10 24.96 -28.08
C GLY A 305 -5.83 24.55 -27.33
N HIS A 306 -5.85 23.45 -26.57
CA HIS A 306 -4.68 22.89 -25.90
C HIS A 306 -4.21 21.59 -26.55
N THR A 307 -2.87 21.35 -26.46
CA THR A 307 -2.25 20.03 -26.46
C THR A 307 -2.12 19.55 -25.03
N TRP A 308 -1.89 18.27 -24.80
CA TRP A 308 -1.63 17.76 -23.43
C TRP A 308 -0.37 18.38 -22.82
N GLU A 309 0.64 18.69 -23.64
CA GLU A 309 1.82 19.42 -23.19
C GLU A 309 1.45 20.83 -22.72
N SER A 310 0.77 21.62 -23.54
CA SER A 310 0.41 22.99 -23.21
C SER A 310 -0.50 23.07 -21.99
N TYR A 311 -1.46 22.16 -21.88
CA TYR A 311 -2.36 22.09 -20.72
C TYR A 311 -1.63 21.66 -19.44
N THR A 312 -0.69 20.70 -19.53
CA THR A 312 0.16 20.31 -18.39
C THR A 312 0.99 21.48 -17.90
N ARG A 313 1.58 22.27 -18.80
CA ARG A 313 2.35 23.47 -18.47
C ARG A 313 1.49 24.55 -17.80
N PHE A 314 0.29 24.76 -18.30
CA PHE A 314 -0.71 25.64 -17.68
C PHE A 314 -1.04 25.18 -16.26
N LEU A 315 -1.38 23.92 -16.07
CA LEU A 315 -1.68 23.38 -14.74
C LEU A 315 -0.50 23.53 -13.76
N LEU A 316 0.73 23.25 -14.22
CA LEU A 316 1.93 23.46 -13.40
C LEU A 316 2.06 24.93 -12.95
N ALA A 317 1.70 25.88 -13.81
CA ALA A 317 1.78 27.32 -13.47
C ALA A 317 0.79 27.72 -12.38
N THR A 318 -0.36 27.04 -12.27
CA THR A 318 -1.39 27.30 -11.25
C THR A 318 -1.09 26.66 -9.89
N LEU A 319 -0.17 25.69 -9.85
CA LEU A 319 0.14 25.00 -8.60
C LEU A 319 1.00 25.82 -7.64
N PRO A 320 0.83 25.62 -6.30
CA PRO A 320 1.76 26.15 -5.31
C PRO A 320 3.21 25.72 -5.59
N SER A 321 4.17 26.61 -5.30
CA SER A 321 5.59 26.44 -5.65
C SER A 321 6.17 25.07 -5.26
N ARG A 322 5.91 24.57 -4.05
CA ARG A 322 6.41 23.29 -3.55
C ARG A 322 5.92 22.10 -4.40
N LEU A 323 4.64 22.07 -4.74
CA LEU A 323 4.04 20.99 -5.56
C LEU A 323 4.51 21.08 -7.00
N ARG A 324 4.54 22.30 -7.56
CA ARG A 324 5.07 22.56 -8.90
C ARG A 324 6.48 21.99 -9.04
N GLN A 325 7.38 22.29 -8.10
CA GLN A 325 8.75 21.78 -8.08
C GLN A 325 8.81 20.26 -8.00
N ASN A 326 7.93 19.65 -7.18
CA ASN A 326 7.85 18.18 -7.08
C ASN A 326 7.48 17.54 -8.43
N TYR A 327 6.43 18.04 -9.10
CA TYR A 327 6.03 17.50 -10.41
C TYR A 327 7.10 17.76 -11.47
N ILE A 328 7.63 18.99 -11.57
CA ILE A 328 8.69 19.32 -12.54
C ILE A 328 9.89 18.39 -12.38
N LYS A 329 10.34 18.15 -11.15
CA LYS A 329 11.46 17.26 -10.87
C LYS A 329 11.18 15.85 -11.37
N LYS A 330 9.99 15.32 -11.09
CA LYS A 330 9.59 13.96 -11.51
C LYS A 330 9.43 13.86 -13.03
N PHE A 331 8.78 14.84 -13.65
CA PHE A 331 8.61 14.86 -15.10
C PHE A 331 9.95 14.92 -15.83
N LYS A 332 10.85 15.80 -15.39
CA LYS A 332 12.23 15.85 -15.91
C LYS A 332 12.95 14.52 -15.77
N THR A 333 12.89 13.89 -14.59
CA THR A 333 13.51 12.57 -14.37
C THR A 333 12.94 11.50 -15.29
N SER A 334 11.62 11.49 -15.53
CA SER A 334 10.99 10.55 -16.47
C SER A 334 11.42 10.80 -17.91
N ILE A 335 11.35 12.06 -18.36
CA ILE A 335 11.76 12.45 -19.70
C ILE A 335 13.23 12.06 -19.96
N GLU A 336 14.11 12.40 -19.04
CA GLU A 336 15.54 12.07 -19.09
C GLU A 336 15.77 10.55 -19.17
N PHE A 337 15.06 9.78 -18.35
CA PHE A 337 15.13 8.32 -18.36
C PHE A 337 14.74 7.75 -19.75
N TRP A 338 13.65 8.23 -20.34
CA TRP A 338 13.15 7.73 -21.61
C TRP A 338 13.94 8.24 -22.82
N HIS A 339 14.79 9.25 -22.65
CA HIS A 339 15.74 9.69 -23.69
C HIS A 339 17.11 9.00 -23.57
N THR A 340 17.49 8.50 -22.39
CA THR A 340 18.85 8.00 -22.15
C THR A 340 18.90 6.50 -21.91
N VAL A 341 18.12 6.00 -20.93
CA VAL A 341 18.12 4.60 -20.51
C VAL A 341 17.04 3.81 -21.24
N GLY A 342 15.84 4.36 -21.24
CA GLY A 342 14.65 3.75 -21.82
C GLY A 342 13.97 2.68 -20.96
N GLY A 343 12.72 2.38 -21.29
CA GLY A 343 11.92 1.34 -20.67
C GLY A 343 11.92 0.05 -21.49
N GLY A 344 11.84 -1.10 -20.79
CA GLY A 344 11.64 -2.39 -21.46
C GLY A 344 10.18 -2.59 -21.83
N LEU A 345 9.89 -2.77 -23.10
CA LEU A 345 8.55 -3.01 -23.65
C LEU A 345 8.51 -4.39 -24.32
N GLU A 346 7.31 -4.93 -24.40
CA GLU A 346 7.04 -6.14 -25.19
C GLU A 346 7.24 -5.84 -26.69
N GLU A 347 7.69 -6.82 -27.45
CA GLU A 347 8.06 -6.65 -28.84
C GLU A 347 6.85 -6.22 -29.71
N GLU A 348 5.65 -6.67 -29.37
CA GLU A 348 4.40 -6.25 -29.99
C GLU A 348 4.16 -4.74 -29.80
N THR A 349 4.36 -4.24 -28.60
CA THR A 349 4.23 -2.80 -28.27
C THR A 349 5.27 -1.96 -29.02
N ILE A 350 6.50 -2.49 -29.18
CA ILE A 350 7.55 -1.78 -29.93
C ILE A 350 7.18 -1.67 -31.40
N ARG A 351 6.65 -2.75 -31.99
CA ARG A 351 6.17 -2.72 -33.39
C ARG A 351 5.01 -1.73 -33.58
N GLU A 352 4.03 -1.74 -32.66
CA GLU A 352 2.93 -0.75 -32.69
C GLU A 352 3.48 0.68 -32.68
N LEU A 353 4.49 0.99 -31.84
CA LEU A 353 5.11 2.30 -31.82
C LEU A 353 5.82 2.65 -33.15
N GLU A 354 6.52 1.70 -33.76
CA GLU A 354 7.20 1.87 -35.04
C GLU A 354 6.17 2.10 -36.18
N GLU A 355 5.11 1.31 -36.20
CA GLU A 355 4.02 1.40 -37.20
C GLU A 355 3.25 2.74 -37.13
N HIS A 356 3.04 3.26 -35.91
CA HIS A 356 2.40 4.58 -35.73
C HIS A 356 3.37 5.76 -35.86
N GLY A 357 4.61 5.50 -36.28
CA GLY A 357 5.57 6.56 -36.64
C GLY A 357 6.21 7.25 -35.42
N TYR A 358 6.19 6.63 -34.26
CA TYR A 358 6.91 7.17 -33.11
C TYR A 358 8.43 7.07 -33.32
N ASN A 359 9.12 8.19 -33.08
CA ASN A 359 10.57 8.24 -33.28
C ASN A 359 11.28 7.60 -32.08
N ILE A 360 11.52 6.30 -32.18
CA ILE A 360 12.13 5.47 -31.13
C ILE A 360 13.40 4.78 -31.63
N ARG A 361 14.28 4.44 -30.68
CA ARG A 361 15.48 3.64 -30.95
C ARG A 361 15.62 2.54 -29.91
N ARG A 362 15.94 1.34 -30.34
CA ARG A 362 16.26 0.21 -29.45
C ARG A 362 17.55 0.48 -28.70
N ASN A 363 17.54 0.22 -27.38
CA ASN A 363 18.64 0.52 -26.46
C ASN A 363 18.98 -0.68 -25.57
N GLY A 364 19.21 -1.83 -26.20
CA GLY A 364 19.55 -3.08 -25.51
C GLY A 364 18.40 -3.74 -24.78
N VAL A 365 18.72 -4.59 -23.80
CA VAL A 365 17.74 -5.41 -23.08
C VAL A 365 17.54 -4.88 -21.66
N SER A 366 16.32 -4.94 -21.14
CA SER A 366 15.99 -4.52 -19.80
C SER A 366 16.39 -5.58 -18.76
N ASN A 367 17.17 -5.17 -17.77
CA ASN A 367 17.47 -6.00 -16.60
C ASN A 367 16.38 -5.93 -15.51
N TYR A 368 15.34 -5.10 -15.72
CA TYR A 368 14.27 -4.87 -14.75
C TYR A 368 12.99 -5.67 -15.06
N THR A 369 12.91 -6.29 -16.24
CA THR A 369 11.81 -7.17 -16.61
C THR A 369 12.23 -8.62 -16.54
N VAL A 370 11.35 -9.46 -15.99
CA VAL A 370 11.58 -10.91 -15.88
C VAL A 370 11.79 -11.57 -17.25
N MET A 371 11.18 -11.00 -18.31
CA MET A 371 11.26 -11.50 -19.68
C MET A 371 12.40 -10.90 -20.51
N LYS A 372 13.30 -10.12 -19.91
CA LYS A 372 14.39 -9.44 -20.63
C LYS A 372 13.91 -8.65 -21.85
N ASN A 373 12.81 -7.92 -21.72
CA ASN A 373 12.21 -7.12 -22.79
C ASN A 373 13.21 -6.13 -23.40
N SER A 374 13.07 -5.86 -24.69
CA SER A 374 13.86 -4.85 -25.38
C SER A 374 13.60 -3.46 -24.81
N ARG A 375 14.65 -2.69 -24.52
CA ARG A 375 14.52 -1.28 -24.15
C ARG A 375 14.41 -0.40 -25.37
N ILE A 376 13.57 0.61 -25.27
CA ILE A 376 13.48 1.68 -26.27
C ILE A 376 13.71 3.04 -25.63
N VAL A 377 14.28 3.96 -26.38
CA VAL A 377 14.37 5.38 -26.05
C VAL A 377 13.65 6.20 -27.09
N PHE A 378 12.99 7.28 -26.69
CA PHE A 378 12.43 8.25 -27.61
C PHE A 378 13.49 9.19 -28.13
N ILE A 379 13.46 9.50 -29.42
CA ILE A 379 14.32 10.48 -30.07
C ILE A 379 13.52 11.76 -30.26
N GLY A 380 14.02 12.90 -29.74
CA GLY A 380 13.34 14.19 -29.83
C GLY A 380 12.33 14.41 -28.71
N LYS A 381 11.05 14.66 -29.03
CA LYS A 381 10.02 14.97 -28.03
C LYS A 381 9.32 13.73 -27.52
N ILE A 382 8.96 13.74 -26.22
CA ILE A 382 8.03 12.77 -25.64
C ILE A 382 6.66 12.96 -26.27
N PRO A 383 5.91 11.88 -26.58
CA PRO A 383 4.59 11.97 -27.19
C PRO A 383 3.60 12.82 -26.39
N ASP A 384 2.72 13.54 -27.08
CA ASP A 384 1.63 14.27 -26.44
C ASP A 384 0.63 13.30 -25.78
N HIS A 385 0.26 12.23 -26.48
CA HIS A 385 -0.52 11.09 -25.98
C HIS A 385 -0.05 9.79 -26.67
N THR A 386 -0.58 8.65 -26.24
CA THR A 386 -0.33 7.31 -26.80
C THR A 386 -1.62 6.50 -26.85
N ASP A 387 -2.74 7.17 -27.18
CA ASP A 387 -4.08 6.55 -27.19
C ASP A 387 -4.27 5.57 -28.35
N ASP A 388 -3.44 5.66 -29.34
CA ASP A 388 -3.31 4.84 -30.53
C ASP A 388 -2.58 3.51 -30.30
N ILE A 389 -1.93 3.35 -29.15
CA ILE A 389 -1.21 2.14 -28.76
C ILE A 389 -2.06 1.31 -27.80
N LYS A 390 -2.23 0.02 -28.04
CA LYS A 390 -3.05 -0.88 -27.18
C LYS A 390 -2.48 -1.05 -25.77
N SER A 391 -1.17 -1.14 -25.65
CA SER A 391 -0.48 -1.32 -24.36
C SER A 391 0.30 -0.08 -23.96
N THR A 392 -0.38 0.91 -23.37
CA THR A 392 0.24 2.20 -22.99
C THR A 392 0.76 2.28 -21.57
N LYS A 393 0.69 1.18 -20.79
CA LYS A 393 0.82 1.20 -19.32
C LYS A 393 2.12 1.81 -18.81
N ASP A 394 3.21 1.67 -19.56
CA ASP A 394 4.54 2.11 -19.15
C ASP A 394 5.16 3.19 -20.05
N ILE A 395 4.46 3.57 -21.12
CA ILE A 395 4.97 4.57 -22.10
C ILE A 395 4.72 5.98 -21.57
N PRO A 396 5.74 6.87 -21.57
CA PRO A 396 5.59 8.26 -21.11
C PRO A 396 4.78 9.07 -22.14
N SER A 397 3.93 9.98 -21.65
CA SER A 397 3.28 10.98 -22.48
C SER A 397 2.89 12.21 -21.65
N TRP A 398 2.70 13.36 -22.31
CA TRP A 398 2.20 14.56 -21.65
C TRP A 398 0.80 14.37 -21.08
N LYS A 399 -0.04 13.56 -21.71
CA LYS A 399 -1.35 13.16 -21.18
C LYS A 399 -1.21 12.47 -19.81
N ARG A 400 -0.26 11.56 -19.64
CA ARG A 400 -0.02 10.89 -18.36
C ARG A 400 0.52 11.85 -17.30
N MET A 401 1.37 12.81 -17.69
CA MET A 401 1.86 13.87 -16.80
C MET A 401 0.71 14.76 -16.34
N CYS A 402 -0.17 15.16 -17.27
CA CYS A 402 -1.38 15.91 -16.98
C CYS A 402 -2.27 15.16 -15.97
N PHE A 403 -2.47 13.86 -16.17
CA PHE A 403 -3.27 13.02 -15.27
C PHE A 403 -2.68 12.92 -13.88
N CYS A 404 -1.34 12.92 -13.71
CA CYS A 404 -0.73 12.98 -12.41
C CYS A 404 -1.15 14.24 -11.64
N ILE A 405 -1.18 15.39 -12.31
CA ILE A 405 -1.58 16.65 -11.68
C ILE A 405 -3.08 16.64 -11.34
N LEU A 406 -3.93 16.33 -12.31
CA LEU A 406 -5.39 16.38 -12.15
C LEU A 406 -5.93 15.34 -11.15
N LYS A 407 -5.20 14.24 -10.94
CA LYS A 407 -5.57 13.21 -9.97
C LYS A 407 -4.86 13.34 -8.63
N ASN A 408 -4.12 14.43 -8.40
CA ASN A 408 -3.29 14.63 -7.21
C ASN A 408 -2.32 13.45 -6.95
N ASP A 409 -1.84 12.83 -8.03
CA ASP A 409 -0.83 11.78 -7.94
C ASP A 409 0.56 12.38 -7.75
N HIS A 410 0.83 12.84 -6.54
CA HIS A 410 2.07 13.53 -6.17
C HIS A 410 3.32 12.65 -6.33
N LEU A 411 3.15 11.35 -6.46
CA LEU A 411 4.25 10.40 -6.68
C LEU A 411 4.46 10.06 -8.14
N CYS A 412 3.56 10.50 -9.01
CA CYS A 412 3.57 10.19 -10.44
C CYS A 412 3.56 8.68 -10.74
N ARG A 413 2.75 7.91 -9.99
CA ARG A 413 2.57 6.47 -10.21
C ARG A 413 2.01 6.17 -11.60
N PHE A 414 1.17 7.05 -12.13
CA PHE A 414 0.68 6.98 -13.52
C PHE A 414 1.80 7.01 -14.55
N MET A 415 3.02 7.38 -14.17
CA MET A 415 4.21 7.41 -15.01
C MET A 415 5.18 6.28 -14.70
N GLY A 416 4.76 5.24 -13.98
CA GLY A 416 5.61 4.11 -13.61
C GLY A 416 6.65 4.40 -12.53
N PHE A 417 6.56 5.53 -11.79
CA PHE A 417 7.45 5.79 -10.67
C PHE A 417 7.16 4.81 -9.53
N GLY A 418 8.03 3.83 -9.33
CA GLY A 418 7.97 2.87 -8.23
C GLY A 418 8.82 3.31 -7.04
N LEU A 419 10.15 3.19 -7.15
CA LEU A 419 11.10 3.48 -6.09
C LEU A 419 11.74 4.86 -6.27
N THR A 420 12.04 5.55 -5.17
CA THR A 420 12.86 6.77 -5.20
C THR A 420 14.30 6.43 -5.54
N ARG A 421 15.10 7.38 -6.04
CA ARG A 421 16.54 7.18 -6.32
C ARG A 421 17.33 6.68 -5.10
N GLN A 422 16.96 7.11 -3.87
CA GLN A 422 17.59 6.62 -2.65
C GLN A 422 17.19 5.16 -2.37
N GLN A 423 15.94 4.81 -2.57
CA GLN A 423 15.46 3.43 -2.45
C GLN A 423 16.08 2.54 -3.53
N GLN A 424 16.22 3.04 -4.76
CA GLN A 424 16.89 2.32 -5.84
C GLN A 424 18.37 2.10 -5.54
N LYS A 425 19.09 3.13 -5.09
CA LYS A 425 20.50 2.98 -4.66
C LYS A 425 20.65 1.96 -3.52
N LEU A 426 19.71 1.95 -2.57
CA LEU A 426 19.71 0.96 -1.49
C LEU A 426 19.49 -0.45 -2.04
N VAL A 427 18.54 -0.61 -2.97
CA VAL A 427 18.30 -1.88 -3.67
C VAL A 427 19.52 -2.31 -4.49
N ASP A 428 20.18 -1.38 -5.18
CA ASP A 428 21.35 -1.66 -5.99
C ASP A 428 22.59 -2.02 -5.13
N VAL A 429 22.76 -1.35 -4.00
CA VAL A 429 23.79 -1.71 -3.00
C VAL A 429 23.51 -3.09 -2.41
N LEU A 430 22.25 -3.38 -2.09
CA LEU A 430 21.84 -4.68 -1.59
C LEU A 430 22.02 -5.77 -2.66
N LYS A 431 21.64 -5.51 -3.92
CA LYS A 431 21.89 -6.43 -5.05
C LYS A 431 23.36 -6.71 -5.26
N LYS A 432 24.23 -5.69 -5.26
CA LYS A 432 25.69 -5.86 -5.37
C LYS A 432 26.28 -6.65 -4.19
N LYS A 433 25.73 -6.47 -2.99
CA LYS A 433 26.18 -7.20 -1.80
C LYS A 433 25.79 -8.67 -1.82
N TYR A 434 24.66 -8.99 -2.45
CA TYR A 434 24.11 -10.36 -2.51
C TYR A 434 24.40 -11.09 -3.83
N SER A 435 24.76 -10.39 -4.93
CA SER A 435 25.21 -11.07 -6.16
C SER A 435 26.50 -11.86 -5.95
N LYS A 436 27.39 -11.38 -5.07
CA LYS A 436 28.60 -12.14 -4.71
C LYS A 436 28.35 -13.42 -3.94
N VAL A 437 27.16 -13.61 -3.39
CA VAL A 437 26.75 -14.86 -2.68
C VAL A 437 26.08 -15.86 -3.64
N CYS A 438 25.64 -15.41 -4.81
CA CYS A 438 25.03 -16.26 -5.83
C CYS A 438 25.99 -16.79 -6.89
N ASP A 439 27.19 -16.19 -7.00
CA ASP A 439 28.22 -16.60 -7.96
C ASP A 439 29.21 -17.62 -7.36
N GLU A 440 29.05 -17.99 -6.09
CA GLU A 440 29.85 -19.02 -5.39
C GLU A 440 29.08 -20.34 -5.17
N LYS A 441 28.18 -20.70 -6.10
CA LYS A 441 27.59 -22.07 -6.14
C LYS A 441 27.56 -22.60 -7.56
#